data_496b5cfd0f9deb8e85274e46b060acbd
#
_entry.id   496b5cfd0f9deb8e85274e46b060acbd
#
_cell.length_a   1.000
_cell.length_b   1.000
_cell.length_c   1.000
_cell.angle_alpha   90.00
_cell.angle_beta   90.00
_cell.angle_gamma   90.00
#
_symmetry.space_group_name_H-M   'P 1'
#
loop_
_entity.id
_entity.type
_entity.pdbx_description
1 polymer ?
#
loop_
_entity_poly.entity_id
_entity_poly.type
_entity_poly.pdbx_seq_one_letter_code
_entity_poly.pdbx_strand_id
1 'polypeptide(L)'
;MVVDDEPDVEALFRQQFRRDLRAGRFLMEFASSAPLALQRAAEIGDATLILILSDINMPGMSGLEMLPIVRSARPDVPVIMITAYGDAETKRKALEKGAADLLTKPIDFAALRQEIDARLEQAA
;
A
#
# COMPACT_ATOMS: atom_id res chain seq x y z
N MET A 1 -0.65 -1.62 -5.28
CA MET A 1 -1.80 -2.32 -4.66
C MET A 1 -2.24 -1.56 -3.42
N VAL A 2 -3.53 -1.37 -3.24
CA VAL A 2 -4.12 -0.73 -2.06
C VAL A 2 -4.91 -1.78 -1.28
N VAL A 3 -4.61 -1.90 0.01
CA VAL A 3 -5.25 -2.88 0.91
C VAL A 3 -6.01 -2.11 1.98
N ASP A 4 -7.33 -2.19 1.95
CA ASP A 4 -8.21 -1.52 2.91
C ASP A 4 -9.57 -2.21 2.90
N ASP A 5 -10.16 -2.39 4.07
CA ASP A 5 -11.46 -3.04 4.22
C ASP A 5 -12.65 -2.08 3.99
N GLU A 6 -12.39 -0.77 3.94
CA GLU A 6 -13.44 0.22 3.70
C GLU A 6 -13.81 0.27 2.21
N PRO A 7 -15.09 0.07 1.87
CA PRO A 7 -15.48 -0.01 0.44
C PRO A 7 -15.32 1.30 -0.32
N ASP A 8 -15.33 2.44 0.35
CA ASP A 8 -15.21 3.76 -0.30
C ASP A 8 -13.78 4.10 -0.73
N VAL A 9 -12.79 3.38 -0.22
CA VAL A 9 -11.37 3.68 -0.47
C VAL A 9 -11.01 3.49 -1.93
N GLU A 10 -11.50 2.44 -2.58
CA GLU A 10 -11.22 2.21 -3.99
C GLU A 10 -11.68 3.38 -4.86
N ALA A 11 -12.92 3.85 -4.66
CA ALA A 11 -13.46 4.96 -5.43
C ALA A 11 -12.66 6.25 -5.20
N LEU A 12 -12.25 6.50 -3.96
CA LEU A 12 -11.46 7.67 -3.60
C LEU A 12 -10.09 7.66 -4.31
N PHE A 13 -9.39 6.53 -4.24
CA PHE A 13 -8.09 6.39 -4.91
C PHE A 13 -8.21 6.51 -6.43
N ARG A 14 -9.21 5.90 -7.03
CA ARG A 14 -9.43 6.00 -8.47
C ARG A 14 -9.74 7.42 -8.91
N GLN A 15 -10.46 8.19 -8.10
CA GLN A 15 -10.74 9.58 -8.37
C GLN A 15 -9.48 10.44 -8.25
N GLN A 16 -8.70 10.26 -7.19
CA GLN A 16 -7.50 11.04 -6.93
C GLN A 16 -6.41 10.82 -7.98
N PHE A 17 -6.31 9.60 -8.51
CA PHE A 17 -5.31 9.23 -9.51
C PHE A 17 -5.88 9.06 -10.92
N ARG A 18 -7.06 9.62 -11.18
CA ARG A 18 -7.79 9.43 -12.43
C ARG A 18 -6.95 9.77 -13.67
N ARG A 19 -6.20 10.86 -13.63
CA ARG A 19 -5.37 11.31 -14.76
C ARG A 19 -4.25 10.34 -15.04
N ASP A 20 -3.60 9.87 -13.99
CA ASP A 20 -2.50 8.92 -14.10
C ASP A 20 -2.98 7.58 -14.66
N LEU A 21 -4.13 7.11 -14.21
CA LEU A 21 -4.72 5.86 -14.69
C LEU A 21 -5.13 5.98 -16.16
N ARG A 22 -5.74 7.11 -16.56
CA ARG A 22 -6.11 7.36 -17.96
C ARG A 22 -4.89 7.45 -18.88
N ALA A 23 -3.81 8.05 -18.38
CA ALA A 23 -2.55 8.16 -19.13
C ALA A 23 -1.76 6.85 -19.20
N GLY A 24 -2.21 5.82 -18.49
CA GLY A 24 -1.54 4.53 -18.45
C GLY A 24 -0.21 4.53 -17.71
N ARG A 25 0.00 5.50 -16.81
CA ARG A 25 1.25 5.58 -16.04
C ARG A 25 1.42 4.41 -15.09
N PHE A 26 0.32 3.90 -14.54
CA PHE A 26 0.28 2.72 -13.68
C PHE A 26 -1.16 2.20 -13.59
N LEU A 27 -1.31 0.99 -13.08
CA LEU A 27 -2.60 0.37 -12.76
C LEU A 27 -2.74 0.28 -11.24
N MET A 28 -3.97 0.27 -10.77
CA MET A 28 -4.27 0.08 -9.36
C MET A 28 -4.99 -1.24 -9.14
N GLU A 29 -4.48 -2.01 -8.19
CA GLU A 29 -5.13 -3.22 -7.68
C GLU A 29 -5.63 -2.96 -6.27
N PHE A 30 -6.80 -3.49 -5.93
CA PHE A 30 -7.40 -3.29 -4.61
C PHE A 30 -7.69 -4.63 -3.96
N ALA A 31 -7.40 -4.73 -2.68
CA ALA A 31 -7.73 -5.90 -1.87
C ALA A 31 -8.44 -5.44 -0.59
N SER A 32 -9.56 -6.07 -0.27
CA SER A 32 -10.39 -5.71 0.88
C SER A 32 -9.95 -6.38 2.18
N SER A 33 -8.94 -7.22 2.14
CA SER A 33 -8.42 -7.91 3.32
C SER A 33 -6.96 -8.28 3.11
N ALA A 34 -6.26 -8.56 4.21
CA ALA A 34 -4.87 -9.01 4.14
C ALA A 34 -4.72 -10.36 3.42
N PRO A 35 -5.55 -11.39 3.68
CA PRO A 35 -5.45 -12.64 2.93
C PRO A 35 -5.63 -12.46 1.42
N LEU A 36 -6.58 -11.62 0.99
CA LEU A 36 -6.75 -11.32 -0.44
C LEU A 36 -5.54 -10.60 -1.02
N ALA A 37 -4.95 -9.68 -0.25
CA ALA A 37 -3.76 -8.95 -0.68
C ALA A 37 -2.59 -9.91 -0.89
N LEU A 38 -2.38 -10.83 0.04
CA LEU A 38 -1.32 -11.84 -0.07
C LEU A 38 -1.53 -12.73 -1.29
N GLN A 39 -2.77 -13.15 -1.55
CA GLN A 39 -3.10 -13.95 -2.71
C GLN A 39 -2.81 -13.20 -4.01
N ARG A 40 -3.25 -11.96 -4.11
CA ARG A 40 -3.03 -11.13 -5.30
C ARG A 40 -1.57 -10.80 -5.52
N ALA A 41 -0.83 -10.52 -4.45
CA ALA A 41 0.60 -10.27 -4.56
C ALA A 41 1.36 -11.48 -5.10
N ALA A 42 0.93 -12.69 -4.74
CA ALA A 42 1.52 -13.92 -5.25
C ALA A 42 1.20 -14.14 -6.75
N GLU A 43 0.05 -13.66 -7.21
CA GLU A 43 -0.38 -13.79 -8.61
C GLU A 43 0.25 -12.75 -9.54
N ILE A 44 0.59 -11.56 -9.01
CA ILE A 44 1.19 -10.49 -9.80
C ILE A 44 2.67 -10.79 -10.04
N GLY A 45 3.09 -10.69 -11.30
CA GLY A 45 4.48 -10.93 -11.68
C GLY A 45 5.46 -9.97 -11.00
N ASP A 46 6.70 -10.43 -10.85
CA ASP A 46 7.73 -9.72 -10.07
C ASP A 46 8.03 -8.31 -10.58
N ALA A 47 7.92 -8.08 -11.88
CA ALA A 47 8.29 -6.81 -12.49
C ALA A 47 7.17 -5.76 -12.45
N THR A 48 5.94 -6.14 -12.04
CA THR A 48 4.77 -5.28 -12.22
C THR A 48 4.23 -4.67 -10.93
N LEU A 49 4.51 -5.27 -9.78
CA LEU A 49 4.06 -4.71 -8.50
C LEU A 49 5.12 -3.74 -7.95
N ILE A 50 4.78 -2.47 -7.89
CA ILE A 50 5.72 -1.39 -7.58
C ILE A 50 5.65 -0.97 -6.12
N LEU A 51 4.46 -1.00 -5.54
CA LEU A 51 4.19 -0.48 -4.20
C LEU A 51 2.92 -1.09 -3.63
N ILE A 52 2.94 -1.38 -2.34
CA ILE A 52 1.76 -1.79 -1.58
C ILE A 52 1.46 -0.72 -0.53
N LEU A 53 0.22 -0.25 -0.52
CA LEU A 53 -0.32 0.65 0.48
C LEU A 53 -1.33 -0.13 1.30
N SER A 54 -1.15 -0.23 2.60
CA SER A 54 -2.05 -1.03 3.44
C SER A 54 -2.50 -0.29 4.69
N ASP A 55 -3.79 -0.32 4.95
CA ASP A 55 -4.33 0.07 6.25
C ASP A 55 -3.81 -0.89 7.32
N ILE A 56 -3.54 -0.37 8.51
CA ILE A 56 -3.13 -1.18 9.65
C ILE A 56 -4.35 -1.91 10.24
N ASN A 57 -5.44 -1.19 10.46
CA ASN A 57 -6.60 -1.71 11.18
C ASN A 57 -7.61 -2.34 10.23
N MET A 58 -7.55 -3.66 10.11
CA MET A 58 -8.49 -4.45 9.31
C MET A 58 -8.99 -5.64 10.14
N PRO A 59 -10.26 -6.08 9.96
CA PRO A 59 -10.77 -7.25 10.65
C PRO A 59 -9.96 -8.51 10.27
N GLY A 60 -9.80 -9.41 11.23
CA GLY A 60 -8.99 -10.61 11.02
C GLY A 60 -7.52 -10.27 11.07
N MET A 61 -6.79 -10.51 9.98
CA MET A 61 -5.37 -10.16 9.92
C MET A 61 -5.19 -8.66 9.73
N SER A 62 -4.46 -8.01 10.62
CA SER A 62 -4.11 -6.59 10.51
C SER A 62 -3.03 -6.36 9.46
N GLY A 63 -2.87 -5.09 9.05
CA GLY A 63 -1.78 -4.72 8.14
C GLY A 63 -0.41 -4.98 8.75
N LEU A 64 -0.23 -4.76 10.04
CA LEU A 64 1.05 -5.05 10.71
C LEU A 64 1.35 -6.54 10.78
N GLU A 65 0.33 -7.39 10.92
CA GLU A 65 0.50 -8.84 10.86
C GLU A 65 0.84 -9.32 9.45
N MET A 66 0.24 -8.71 8.43
CA MET A 66 0.50 -9.02 7.02
C MET A 66 1.92 -8.64 6.60
N LEU A 67 2.44 -7.55 7.15
CA LEU A 67 3.69 -6.93 6.68
C LEU A 67 4.88 -7.89 6.64
N PRO A 68 5.21 -8.62 7.71
CA PRO A 68 6.33 -9.57 7.63
C PRO A 68 6.12 -10.67 6.59
N ILE A 69 4.88 -11.10 6.40
CA ILE A 69 4.55 -12.14 5.42
C ILE A 69 4.81 -11.65 4.00
N VAL A 70 4.30 -10.45 3.66
CA VAL A 70 4.50 -9.90 2.33
C VAL A 70 5.95 -9.51 2.09
N ARG A 71 6.67 -9.02 3.10
CA ARG A 71 8.09 -8.71 2.99
C ARG A 71 8.93 -9.94 2.72
N SER A 72 8.56 -11.07 3.32
CA SER A 72 9.23 -12.35 3.07
C SER A 72 8.97 -12.86 1.65
N ALA A 73 7.72 -12.77 1.19
CA ALA A 73 7.31 -13.24 -0.13
C ALA A 73 7.78 -12.33 -1.27
N ARG A 74 7.75 -11.02 -1.04
CA ARG A 74 8.06 -9.99 -2.04
C ARG A 74 9.02 -8.95 -1.45
N PRO A 75 10.29 -9.31 -1.19
CA PRO A 75 11.24 -8.38 -0.56
C PRO A 75 11.60 -7.19 -1.46
N ASP A 76 11.33 -7.27 -2.74
CA ASP A 76 11.56 -6.22 -3.73
C ASP A 76 10.49 -5.12 -3.70
N VAL A 77 9.34 -5.37 -3.08
CA VAL A 77 8.19 -4.44 -3.11
C VAL A 77 8.12 -3.65 -1.81
N PRO A 78 8.25 -2.32 -1.87
CA PRO A 78 8.07 -1.49 -0.67
C PRO A 78 6.61 -1.48 -0.22
N VAL A 79 6.42 -1.44 1.10
CA VAL A 79 5.10 -1.40 1.73
C VAL A 79 5.00 -0.12 2.57
N ILE A 80 4.00 0.69 2.29
CA ILE A 80 3.68 1.87 3.10
C ILE A 80 2.42 1.56 3.90
N MET A 81 2.48 1.75 5.21
CA MET A 81 1.33 1.55 6.08
C MET A 81 0.54 2.84 6.22
N ILE A 82 -0.77 2.71 6.38
CA ILE A 82 -1.69 3.84 6.57
C ILE A 82 -2.48 3.60 7.84
N THR A 83 -2.61 4.62 8.69
CA THR A 83 -3.33 4.50 9.94
C THR A 83 -4.00 5.81 10.34
N ALA A 84 -5.08 5.71 11.11
CA ALA A 84 -5.68 6.86 11.80
C ALA A 84 -4.86 7.26 13.04
N TYR A 85 -3.97 6.37 13.51
CA TYR A 85 -3.20 6.54 14.75
C TYR A 85 -1.71 6.61 14.42
N GLY A 86 -1.25 7.79 14.02
CA GLY A 86 0.13 8.00 13.60
C GLY A 86 1.08 8.36 14.74
N ASP A 87 0.96 7.74 15.92
CA ASP A 87 1.88 7.99 17.02
C ASP A 87 3.26 7.39 16.78
N ALA A 88 4.24 7.82 17.58
CA ALA A 88 5.63 7.39 17.43
C ALA A 88 5.79 5.88 17.63
N GLU A 89 5.01 5.28 18.51
CA GLU A 89 5.08 3.85 18.79
C GLU A 89 4.58 3.02 17.61
N THR A 90 3.47 3.41 16.99
CA THR A 90 2.94 2.75 15.80
C THR A 90 3.91 2.86 14.65
N LYS A 91 4.50 4.04 14.44
CA LYS A 91 5.50 4.27 13.40
C LYS A 91 6.72 3.38 13.62
N ARG A 92 7.22 3.32 14.85
CA ARG A 92 8.36 2.48 15.20
C ARG A 92 8.09 1.00 14.89
N LYS A 93 6.94 0.49 15.30
CA LYS A 93 6.54 -0.90 15.02
C LYS A 93 6.46 -1.20 13.53
N ALA A 94 5.88 -0.30 12.75
CA ALA A 94 5.75 -0.48 11.30
C ALA A 94 7.13 -0.54 10.66
N LEU A 95 8.01 0.38 10.99
CA LEU A 95 9.36 0.42 10.42
C LEU A 95 10.19 -0.81 10.83
N GLU A 96 10.07 -1.24 12.08
CA GLU A 96 10.75 -2.45 12.57
C GLU A 96 10.31 -3.71 11.81
N LYS A 97 9.05 -3.78 11.42
CA LYS A 97 8.50 -4.91 10.66
C LYS A 97 8.78 -4.84 9.17
N GLY A 98 9.43 -3.77 8.70
CA GLY A 98 9.88 -3.64 7.33
C GLY A 98 9.07 -2.70 6.45
N ALA A 99 8.19 -1.86 7.03
CA ALA A 99 7.50 -0.82 6.25
C ALA A 99 8.49 0.23 5.76
N ALA A 100 8.27 0.71 4.54
CA ALA A 100 9.08 1.80 4.00
C ALA A 100 8.70 3.14 4.63
N ASP A 101 7.42 3.31 4.99
CA ASP A 101 6.94 4.53 5.63
C ASP A 101 5.58 4.26 6.29
N LEU A 102 5.11 5.24 7.07
CA LEU A 102 3.79 5.26 7.67
C LEU A 102 3.13 6.60 7.37
N LEU A 103 1.94 6.56 6.78
CA LEU A 103 1.12 7.74 6.53
C LEU A 103 -0.07 7.78 7.47
N THR A 104 -0.45 8.98 7.92
CA THR A 104 -1.60 9.17 8.81
C THR A 104 -2.81 9.61 8.01
N LYS A 105 -3.99 9.12 8.36
CA LYS A 105 -5.25 9.61 7.80
C LYS A 105 -5.60 10.97 8.39
N PRO A 106 -6.20 11.90 7.63
CA PRO A 106 -6.53 11.76 6.20
C PRO A 106 -5.28 11.79 5.32
N ILE A 107 -5.32 11.01 4.23
CA ILE A 107 -4.17 10.85 3.35
C ILE A 107 -3.87 12.17 2.62
N ASP A 108 -2.61 12.60 2.67
CA ASP A 108 -2.10 13.66 1.81
C ASP A 108 -1.77 13.05 0.44
N PHE A 109 -2.70 13.18 -0.50
CA PHE A 109 -2.54 12.59 -1.82
C PHE A 109 -1.40 13.22 -2.64
N ALA A 110 -1.03 14.47 -2.34
CA ALA A 110 0.14 15.08 -2.99
C ALA A 110 1.43 14.40 -2.54
N ALA A 111 1.58 14.15 -1.24
CA ALA A 111 2.73 13.43 -0.71
C ALA A 111 2.76 11.98 -1.22
N LEU A 112 1.62 11.32 -1.27
CA LEU A 112 1.52 9.96 -1.78
C LEU A 112 1.89 9.89 -3.26
N ARG A 113 1.48 10.87 -4.07
CA ARG A 113 1.84 10.97 -5.49
C ARG A 113 3.35 11.04 -5.66
N GLN A 114 4.04 11.81 -4.81
CA GLN A 114 5.49 11.90 -4.86
C GLN A 114 6.16 10.55 -4.57
N GLU A 115 5.64 9.82 -3.61
CA GLU A 115 6.13 8.47 -3.30
C GLU A 115 5.94 7.51 -4.48
N ILE A 116 4.77 7.55 -5.11
CA ILE A 116 4.48 6.70 -6.28
C ILE A 116 5.40 7.08 -7.43
N ASP A 117 5.57 8.36 -7.72
CA ASP A 117 6.44 8.84 -8.78
C ASP A 117 7.89 8.39 -8.58
N ALA A 118 8.39 8.48 -7.34
CA ALA A 118 9.73 8.01 -7.01
C ALA A 118 9.89 6.50 -7.26
N ARG A 119 8.87 5.70 -6.92
CA ARG A 119 8.91 4.25 -7.17
C ARG A 119 8.83 3.92 -8.65
N LEU A 120 8.04 4.67 -9.41
CA LEU A 120 7.97 4.49 -10.88
C LEU A 120 9.33 4.78 -11.53
N GLU A 121 10.02 5.81 -11.08
CA GLU A 121 11.36 6.13 -11.58
C GLU A 121 12.35 5.02 -11.28
N GLN A 122 12.28 4.43 -10.09
CA GLN A 122 13.15 3.31 -9.71
C GLN A 122 12.86 2.05 -10.50
N ALA A 123 11.61 1.83 -10.89
CA ALA A 123 11.18 0.66 -11.66
C ALA A 123 11.52 0.79 -13.16
N ALA A 124 11.73 1.99 -13.64
CA ALA A 124 12.14 2.24 -15.03
C ALA A 124 13.64 1.94 -15.25
#